data_869c72c674a40ef54f3a588b47ab5118
#
_entry.id   869c72c674a40ef54f3a588b47ab5118
#
_cell.length_a   1.000
_cell.length_b   1.000
_cell.length_c   1.000
_cell.angle_alpha   90.00
_cell.angle_beta   90.00
_cell.angle_gamma   90.00
#
_symmetry.space_group_name_H-M   'P 1'
#
loop_
_entity.id
_entity.type
_entity.pdbx_description
1 polymer ?
#
loop_
_entity_poly.entity_id
_entity_poly.type
_entity_poly.pdbx_seq_one_letter_code
_entity_poly.pdbx_strand_id
1 'polypeptide(L)'
;MRESFVITAEDIAVLIDAVLRAEAVKPVQQAKRDVFKEYGVLGSRKDPPLTAIFYGIMLRLGVLDMVITDLTGSKSPYLLDPRLRAALRVFIYLRLFAKGRVRFDNWFRCYKKVGAWLSSRSHPYVGMWFVDTVKRLGSYELRPKTPDDELMLKYLLPPWYVKRVVDVLGMSEAEELFKSFLKKPLISVRVNILKATVDEVVSRLRSEGKVPEVSKVVPTVIKFEGPYNFDKSELYREGKIVIQEEPAALASIILNPRPGDVVVDLAAAPGGKTEHMGELMRNEGVIHAFDIDKTRMKRLEELMRRTGVTIVKTYVRDGREAPKVLGEEVADKVLVDPPCTSDGTLAKNPDLRWRMYEEEVPKQAQLQYELLKTAIKLVKPGGYILYTTCTLLPDENEEVIKKILNKEGSKIKLVPLNGPYDQGLIPGTMRVWPHRHNTIGFFYTLLQKVEKK
;
A
#
# COMPACT_ATOMS: atom_id res chain seq x y z
N MET A 1 4.18 -6.34 33.73
CA MET A 1 3.90 -7.43 32.75
C MET A 1 2.52 -7.18 32.17
N ARG A 2 2.38 -7.01 30.84
CA ARG A 2 1.03 -6.89 30.24
C ARG A 2 0.35 -8.24 30.39
N GLU A 3 -0.86 -8.27 30.96
CA GLU A 3 -1.66 -9.48 31.04
C GLU A 3 -1.80 -10.11 29.65
N SER A 4 -1.56 -11.42 29.54
CA SER A 4 -1.71 -12.13 28.28
C SER A 4 -3.20 -12.23 27.94
N PHE A 5 -3.55 -11.83 26.70
CA PHE A 5 -4.92 -11.91 26.19
C PHE A 5 -5.39 -13.37 26.13
N VAL A 6 -6.55 -13.65 26.73
CA VAL A 6 -7.19 -14.97 26.67
C VAL A 6 -8.09 -15.00 25.43
N ILE A 7 -7.75 -15.86 24.45
CA ILE A 7 -8.50 -16.01 23.20
C ILE A 7 -9.51 -17.15 23.30
N THR A 8 -10.73 -16.91 22.84
CA THR A 8 -11.82 -17.89 22.80
C THR A 8 -12.02 -18.45 21.38
N ALA A 9 -12.83 -19.51 21.25
CA ALA A 9 -13.18 -20.07 19.94
C ALA A 9 -13.96 -19.06 19.07
N GLU A 10 -14.77 -18.22 19.69
CA GLU A 10 -15.53 -17.15 19.04
C GLU A 10 -14.59 -16.07 18.49
N ASP A 11 -13.57 -15.66 19.24
CA ASP A 11 -12.54 -14.71 18.78
C ASP A 11 -11.76 -15.29 17.60
N ILE A 12 -11.48 -16.58 17.61
CA ILE A 12 -10.81 -17.29 16.52
C ILE A 12 -11.70 -17.32 15.28
N ALA A 13 -13.01 -17.52 15.40
CA ALA A 13 -13.94 -17.47 14.26
C ALA A 13 -13.94 -16.08 13.60
N VAL A 14 -13.92 -15.00 14.39
CA VAL A 14 -13.78 -13.63 13.87
C VAL A 14 -12.48 -13.46 13.06
N LEU A 15 -11.37 -13.98 13.60
CA LEU A 15 -10.07 -13.92 12.91
C LEU A 15 -10.10 -14.73 11.61
N ILE A 16 -10.71 -15.91 11.59
CA ILE A 16 -10.83 -16.76 10.40
C ILE A 16 -11.60 -16.03 9.31
N ASP A 17 -12.75 -15.44 9.63
CA ASP A 17 -13.55 -14.69 8.67
C ASP A 17 -12.84 -13.42 8.19
N ALA A 18 -12.08 -12.75 9.04
CA ALA A 18 -11.27 -11.60 8.65
C ALA A 18 -10.12 -12.00 7.70
N VAL A 19 -9.42 -13.10 7.98
CA VAL A 19 -8.34 -13.63 7.13
C VAL A 19 -8.91 -14.11 5.79
N LEU A 20 -10.05 -14.81 5.80
CA LEU A 20 -10.74 -15.24 4.60
C LEU A 20 -11.16 -14.06 3.71
N ARG A 21 -11.80 -13.05 4.31
CA ARG A 21 -12.24 -11.84 3.57
C ARG A 21 -11.06 -11.06 3.01
N ALA A 22 -9.93 -11.04 3.70
CA ALA A 22 -8.71 -10.36 3.26
C ALA A 22 -8.08 -10.97 1.99
N GLU A 23 -8.45 -12.19 1.60
CA GLU A 23 -8.02 -12.76 0.31
C GLU A 23 -8.65 -12.03 -0.87
N ALA A 24 -9.90 -11.58 -0.75
CA ALA A 24 -10.67 -10.95 -1.82
C ALA A 24 -10.75 -9.42 -1.70
N VAL A 25 -10.87 -8.87 -0.49
CA VAL A 25 -11.06 -7.44 -0.24
C VAL A 25 -9.74 -6.75 0.03
N LYS A 26 -9.49 -5.67 -0.71
CA LYS A 26 -8.26 -4.86 -0.58
C LYS A 26 -8.59 -3.38 -0.38
N PRO A 27 -7.88 -2.67 0.46
CA PRO A 27 -6.79 -3.17 1.32
C PRO A 27 -7.31 -4.08 2.45
N VAL A 28 -6.45 -4.94 3.01
CA VAL A 28 -6.85 -5.89 4.07
C VAL A 28 -7.36 -5.21 5.34
N GLN A 29 -6.98 -3.96 5.56
CA GLN A 29 -7.51 -3.10 6.62
C GLN A 29 -9.04 -2.96 6.52
N GLN A 30 -9.56 -2.84 5.29
CA GLN A 30 -11.01 -2.76 5.06
C GLN A 30 -11.67 -4.10 5.39
N ALA A 31 -11.12 -5.22 4.90
CA ALA A 31 -11.62 -6.57 5.20
C ALA A 31 -11.73 -6.81 6.71
N LYS A 32 -10.65 -6.50 7.46
CA LYS A 32 -10.65 -6.60 8.92
C LYS A 32 -11.74 -5.74 9.55
N ARG A 33 -11.83 -4.47 9.13
CA ARG A 33 -12.78 -3.51 9.70
C ARG A 33 -14.23 -3.96 9.52
N ASP A 34 -14.57 -4.44 8.31
CA ASP A 34 -15.91 -4.90 7.99
C ASP A 34 -16.30 -6.10 8.86
N VAL A 35 -15.43 -7.12 8.95
CA VAL A 35 -15.67 -8.29 9.80
C VAL A 35 -15.75 -7.91 11.28
N PHE A 36 -14.83 -7.09 11.77
CA PHE A 36 -14.85 -6.68 13.18
C PHE A 36 -16.10 -5.87 13.52
N LYS A 37 -16.64 -5.10 12.57
CA LYS A 37 -17.92 -4.38 12.72
C LYS A 37 -19.09 -5.36 12.75
N GLU A 38 -19.14 -6.34 11.84
CA GLU A 38 -20.19 -7.36 11.77
C GLU A 38 -20.29 -8.19 13.06
N TYR A 39 -19.14 -8.49 13.67
CA TYR A 39 -19.08 -9.26 14.94
C TYR A 39 -19.12 -8.39 16.21
N GLY A 40 -19.31 -7.06 16.09
CA GLY A 40 -19.33 -6.15 17.25
C GLY A 40 -17.98 -6.03 17.99
N VAL A 41 -16.88 -6.42 17.34
CA VAL A 41 -15.52 -6.36 17.91
C VAL A 41 -14.90 -4.97 17.72
N LEU A 42 -15.24 -4.27 16.63
CA LEU A 42 -14.66 -2.97 16.29
C LEU A 42 -14.85 -1.94 17.41
N GLY A 43 -13.73 -1.40 17.92
CA GLY A 43 -13.75 -0.42 19.02
C GLY A 43 -14.01 -1.01 20.42
N SER A 44 -14.18 -2.34 20.56
CA SER A 44 -14.28 -3.03 21.83
C SER A 44 -12.90 -3.27 22.49
N ARG A 45 -12.88 -3.75 23.73
CA ARG A 45 -11.64 -4.17 24.41
C ARG A 45 -10.90 -5.30 23.69
N LYS A 46 -11.58 -6.08 22.83
CA LYS A 46 -11.01 -7.17 22.03
C LYS A 46 -10.38 -6.70 20.74
N ASP A 47 -10.73 -5.51 20.23
CA ASP A 47 -10.21 -4.99 18.94
C ASP A 47 -8.68 -4.90 18.92
N PRO A 48 -7.99 -4.25 19.88
CA PRO A 48 -6.54 -4.11 19.80
C PRO A 48 -5.79 -5.46 19.74
N PRO A 49 -6.06 -6.45 20.63
CA PRO A 49 -5.35 -7.73 20.56
C PRO A 49 -5.69 -8.54 19.33
N LEU A 50 -6.94 -8.58 18.86
CA LEU A 50 -7.32 -9.29 17.64
C LEU A 50 -6.75 -8.60 16.40
N THR A 51 -6.69 -7.28 16.39
CA THR A 51 -6.00 -6.50 15.33
C THR A 51 -4.51 -6.86 15.26
N ALA A 52 -3.83 -6.96 16.40
CA ALA A 52 -2.41 -7.35 16.44
C ALA A 52 -2.18 -8.77 15.89
N ILE A 53 -3.07 -9.71 16.22
CA ILE A 53 -3.03 -11.09 15.69
C ILE A 53 -3.27 -11.08 14.18
N PHE A 54 -4.29 -10.37 13.71
CA PHE A 54 -4.62 -10.28 12.29
C PHE A 54 -3.43 -9.77 11.47
N TYR A 55 -2.82 -8.64 11.85
CA TYR A 55 -1.65 -8.13 11.14
C TYR A 55 -0.42 -9.03 11.27
N GLY A 56 -0.27 -9.73 12.40
CA GLY A 56 0.76 -10.74 12.58
C GLY A 56 0.64 -11.90 11.59
N ILE A 57 -0.60 -12.32 11.27
CA ILE A 57 -0.93 -13.32 10.25
C ILE A 57 -0.62 -12.75 8.86
N MET A 58 -1.12 -11.54 8.55
CA MET A 58 -0.89 -10.90 7.24
C MET A 58 0.60 -10.75 6.93
N LEU A 59 1.39 -10.38 7.93
CA LEU A 59 2.84 -10.26 7.81
C LEU A 59 3.54 -11.58 7.46
N ARG A 60 2.95 -12.73 7.82
CA ARG A 60 3.57 -14.05 7.72
C ARG A 60 2.86 -15.01 6.76
N LEU A 61 1.95 -14.53 5.92
CA LEU A 61 1.13 -15.41 5.07
C LEU A 61 1.96 -16.45 4.32
N GLY A 62 3.06 -16.08 3.66
CA GLY A 62 3.90 -17.03 2.93
C GLY A 62 4.53 -18.10 3.84
N VAL A 63 5.00 -17.70 5.03
CA VAL A 63 5.52 -18.66 6.02
C VAL A 63 4.42 -19.59 6.54
N LEU A 64 3.22 -19.05 6.79
CA LEU A 64 2.08 -19.87 7.23
C LEU A 64 1.65 -20.83 6.13
N ASP A 65 1.68 -20.40 4.87
CA ASP A 65 1.35 -21.20 3.70
C ASP A 65 2.38 -22.33 3.48
N MET A 66 3.66 -22.06 3.71
CA MET A 66 4.71 -23.09 3.72
C MET A 66 4.43 -24.17 4.79
N VAL A 67 4.06 -23.77 6.00
CA VAL A 67 3.69 -24.71 7.08
C VAL A 67 2.42 -25.51 6.71
N ILE A 68 1.44 -24.86 6.07
CA ILE A 68 0.24 -25.56 5.59
C ILE A 68 0.62 -26.66 4.58
N THR A 69 1.45 -26.35 3.59
CA THR A 69 1.88 -27.36 2.60
C THR A 69 2.62 -28.51 3.26
N ASP A 70 3.47 -28.23 4.24
CA ASP A 70 4.18 -29.25 5.00
C ASP A 70 3.25 -30.17 5.80
N LEU A 71 2.26 -29.58 6.49
CA LEU A 71 1.33 -30.34 7.32
C LEU A 71 0.30 -31.12 6.52
N THR A 72 -0.11 -30.61 5.37
CA THR A 72 -1.21 -31.21 4.57
C THR A 72 -0.72 -32.07 3.42
N GLY A 73 0.53 -31.92 2.98
CA GLY A 73 1.05 -32.52 1.75
C GLY A 73 0.47 -31.92 0.47
N SER A 74 -0.31 -30.84 0.58
CA SER A 74 -0.88 -30.15 -0.58
C SER A 74 0.21 -29.41 -1.37
N LYS A 75 0.17 -29.44 -2.68
CA LYS A 75 1.11 -28.69 -3.54
C LYS A 75 0.98 -27.18 -3.41
N SER A 76 -0.17 -26.70 -2.96
CA SER A 76 -0.45 -25.30 -2.71
C SER A 76 -1.57 -25.14 -1.69
N PRO A 77 -1.50 -24.17 -0.77
CA PRO A 77 -2.60 -23.92 0.16
C PRO A 77 -3.87 -23.46 -0.54
N TYR A 78 -3.76 -22.90 -1.75
CA TYR A 78 -4.91 -22.45 -2.54
C TYR A 78 -5.73 -23.61 -3.17
N LEU A 79 -5.25 -24.84 -3.09
CA LEU A 79 -6.02 -26.06 -3.44
C LEU A 79 -6.95 -26.51 -2.30
N LEU A 80 -6.78 -25.96 -1.10
CA LEU A 80 -7.64 -26.27 0.05
C LEU A 80 -8.90 -25.40 0.03
N ASP A 81 -9.96 -25.90 0.71
CA ASP A 81 -11.13 -25.07 1.02
C ASP A 81 -10.69 -23.72 1.61
N PRO A 82 -11.22 -22.58 1.15
CA PRO A 82 -10.78 -21.26 1.60
C PRO A 82 -10.93 -21.04 3.10
N ARG A 83 -11.99 -21.56 3.74
CA ARG A 83 -12.17 -21.45 5.20
C ARG A 83 -11.19 -22.33 5.96
N LEU A 84 -10.91 -23.53 5.45
CA LEU A 84 -9.89 -24.41 6.02
C LEU A 84 -8.52 -23.72 5.99
N ARG A 85 -8.14 -23.17 4.84
CA ARG A 85 -6.88 -22.43 4.69
C ARG A 85 -6.78 -21.27 5.67
N ALA A 86 -7.83 -20.44 5.76
CA ALA A 86 -7.86 -19.31 6.71
C ALA A 86 -7.76 -19.80 8.16
N ALA A 87 -8.48 -20.86 8.53
CA ALA A 87 -8.43 -21.44 9.87
C ALA A 87 -7.03 -21.99 10.20
N LEU A 88 -6.40 -22.68 9.27
CA LEU A 88 -5.03 -23.19 9.44
C LEU A 88 -4.04 -22.04 9.64
N ARG A 89 -4.11 -20.98 8.83
CA ARG A 89 -3.26 -19.78 9.00
C ARG A 89 -3.38 -19.17 10.39
N VAL A 90 -4.61 -19.05 10.90
CA VAL A 90 -4.86 -18.53 12.26
C VAL A 90 -4.23 -19.45 13.31
N PHE A 91 -4.48 -20.76 13.26
CA PHE A 91 -3.97 -21.70 14.27
C PHE A 91 -2.45 -21.87 14.23
N ILE A 92 -1.86 -21.92 13.03
CA ILE A 92 -0.39 -21.97 12.87
C ILE A 92 0.24 -20.71 13.46
N TYR A 93 -0.31 -19.52 13.17
CA TYR A 93 0.17 -18.28 13.75
C TYR A 93 0.08 -18.28 15.27
N LEU A 94 -1.07 -18.64 15.82
CA LEU A 94 -1.28 -18.68 17.26
C LEU A 94 -0.32 -19.66 17.97
N ARG A 95 -0.04 -20.81 17.35
CA ARG A 95 0.82 -21.84 17.92
C ARG A 95 2.31 -21.50 17.83
N LEU A 96 2.77 -20.99 16.68
CA LEU A 96 4.20 -20.81 16.41
C LEU A 96 4.69 -19.38 16.72
N PHE A 97 3.85 -18.36 16.57
CA PHE A 97 4.29 -16.96 16.60
C PHE A 97 3.64 -16.11 17.71
N ALA A 98 2.53 -16.55 18.30
CA ALA A 98 1.85 -15.81 19.38
C ALA A 98 2.12 -16.38 20.79
N LYS A 99 3.04 -17.35 20.91
CA LYS A 99 3.41 -17.98 22.19
C LYS A 99 3.85 -16.92 23.22
N GLY A 100 3.27 -16.96 24.41
CA GLY A 100 3.53 -16.01 25.51
C GLY A 100 2.78 -14.68 25.42
N ARG A 101 2.16 -14.35 24.27
CA ARG A 101 1.33 -13.14 24.07
C ARG A 101 -0.17 -13.42 24.16
N VAL A 102 -0.54 -14.65 23.80
CA VAL A 102 -1.93 -15.13 23.79
C VAL A 102 -2.00 -16.40 24.63
N ARG A 103 -3.00 -16.50 25.48
CA ARG A 103 -3.36 -17.73 26.20
C ARG A 103 -4.65 -18.28 25.61
N PHE A 104 -4.73 -19.60 25.47
CA PHE A 104 -5.98 -20.27 25.19
C PHE A 104 -6.67 -20.57 26.52
N ASP A 105 -7.98 -20.40 26.58
CA ASP A 105 -8.79 -20.98 27.68
C ASP A 105 -8.53 -22.50 27.73
N ASN A 106 -8.68 -23.18 26.61
CA ASN A 106 -8.30 -24.57 26.44
C ASN A 106 -8.00 -24.82 24.94
N TRP A 107 -6.72 -25.10 24.59
CA TRP A 107 -6.30 -25.36 23.22
C TRP A 107 -7.12 -26.46 22.53
N PHE A 108 -7.29 -27.60 23.24
CA PHE A 108 -8.01 -28.76 22.71
C PHE A 108 -9.50 -28.45 22.47
N ARG A 109 -10.14 -27.77 23.41
CA ARG A 109 -11.54 -27.35 23.26
C ARG A 109 -11.70 -26.34 22.15
N CYS A 110 -10.78 -25.36 22.02
CA CYS A 110 -10.83 -24.34 20.98
C CYS A 110 -10.79 -24.96 19.60
N TYR A 111 -9.81 -25.83 19.28
CA TYR A 111 -9.73 -26.35 17.91
C TYR A 111 -10.87 -27.33 17.59
N LYS A 112 -11.42 -28.08 18.56
CA LYS A 112 -12.60 -28.91 18.34
C LYS A 112 -13.85 -28.07 18.04
N LYS A 113 -14.09 -26.98 18.80
CA LYS A 113 -15.19 -26.04 18.54
C LYS A 113 -15.06 -25.40 17.15
N VAL A 114 -13.88 -24.97 16.78
CA VAL A 114 -13.62 -24.40 15.43
C VAL A 114 -13.80 -25.45 14.34
N GLY A 115 -13.37 -26.70 14.56
CA GLY A 115 -13.61 -27.81 13.65
C GLY A 115 -15.10 -28.07 13.43
N ALA A 116 -15.91 -28.09 14.48
CA ALA A 116 -17.36 -28.21 14.39
C ALA A 116 -18.00 -27.02 13.65
N TRP A 117 -17.53 -25.80 13.94
CA TRP A 117 -17.96 -24.60 13.24
C TRP A 117 -17.62 -24.63 11.74
N LEU A 118 -16.41 -25.09 11.36
CA LEU A 118 -16.03 -25.28 9.95
C LEU A 118 -16.91 -26.32 9.27
N SER A 119 -17.20 -27.44 9.93
CA SER A 119 -18.10 -28.48 9.39
C SER A 119 -19.50 -27.94 9.09
N SER A 120 -20.02 -27.03 9.92
CA SER A 120 -21.34 -26.42 9.72
C SER A 120 -21.37 -25.35 8.63
N ARG A 121 -20.22 -24.75 8.29
CA ARG A 121 -20.11 -23.63 7.34
C ARG A 121 -19.60 -24.03 5.96
N SER A 122 -18.95 -25.18 5.84
CA SER A 122 -18.43 -25.72 4.58
C SER A 122 -18.93 -27.15 4.36
N HIS A 123 -18.14 -28.12 4.77
CA HIS A 123 -18.47 -29.54 4.66
C HIS A 123 -17.94 -30.31 5.88
N PRO A 124 -18.59 -31.38 6.36
CA PRO A 124 -18.14 -32.18 7.52
C PRO A 124 -16.66 -32.58 7.45
N TYR A 125 -16.17 -33.00 6.28
CA TYR A 125 -14.75 -33.33 6.09
C TYR A 125 -13.78 -32.16 6.31
N VAL A 126 -14.20 -30.94 6.05
CA VAL A 126 -13.35 -29.73 6.25
C VAL A 126 -12.99 -29.57 7.74
N GLY A 127 -13.98 -29.72 8.63
CA GLY A 127 -13.74 -29.66 10.06
C GLY A 127 -12.93 -30.84 10.59
N MET A 128 -13.15 -32.04 10.05
CA MET A 128 -12.36 -33.23 10.41
C MET A 128 -10.88 -33.07 9.99
N TRP A 129 -10.65 -32.64 8.77
CA TRP A 129 -9.30 -32.36 8.25
C TRP A 129 -8.58 -31.28 9.01
N PHE A 130 -9.30 -30.23 9.37
CA PHE A 130 -8.78 -29.18 10.23
C PHE A 130 -8.29 -29.72 11.58
N VAL A 131 -9.16 -30.48 12.29
CA VAL A 131 -8.83 -31.06 13.59
C VAL A 131 -7.62 -31.97 13.52
N ASP A 132 -7.52 -32.80 12.49
CA ASP A 132 -6.38 -33.70 12.29
C ASP A 132 -5.07 -32.92 12.01
N THR A 133 -5.15 -31.92 11.15
CA THR A 133 -4.00 -31.06 10.84
C THR A 133 -3.50 -30.29 12.06
N VAL A 134 -4.43 -29.74 12.90
CA VAL A 134 -4.04 -29.02 14.10
C VAL A 134 -3.47 -29.97 15.19
N LYS A 135 -3.84 -31.23 15.22
CA LYS A 135 -3.15 -32.22 16.09
C LYS A 135 -1.68 -32.39 15.66
N ARG A 136 -1.42 -32.54 14.36
CA ARG A 136 -0.04 -32.64 13.83
C ARG A 136 0.77 -31.37 14.07
N LEU A 137 0.13 -30.19 14.03
CA LEU A 137 0.77 -28.91 14.37
C LEU A 137 1.29 -28.89 15.82
N GLY A 138 0.73 -29.69 16.74
CA GLY A 138 1.20 -29.78 18.13
C GLY A 138 2.67 -30.17 18.30
N SER A 139 3.18 -31.05 17.45
CA SER A 139 4.57 -31.53 17.41
C SER A 139 5.41 -30.94 16.26
N TYR A 140 4.82 -30.03 15.47
CA TYR A 140 5.51 -29.45 14.32
C TYR A 140 6.61 -28.46 14.76
N GLU A 141 7.81 -28.64 14.19
CA GLU A 141 8.93 -27.71 14.34
C GLU A 141 9.19 -26.99 13.03
N LEU A 142 9.15 -25.66 13.08
CA LEU A 142 9.43 -24.82 11.92
C LEU A 142 10.92 -24.81 11.63
N ARG A 143 11.31 -25.43 10.52
CA ARG A 143 12.71 -25.48 10.04
C ARG A 143 12.76 -25.17 8.54
N PRO A 144 13.73 -24.37 8.07
CA PRO A 144 13.93 -24.18 6.63
C PRO A 144 14.39 -25.49 6.00
N LYS A 145 13.91 -25.81 4.82
CA LYS A 145 14.27 -26.98 4.01
C LYS A 145 15.13 -26.61 2.80
N THR A 146 15.02 -25.36 2.39
CA THR A 146 15.73 -24.79 1.24
C THR A 146 16.34 -23.44 1.59
N PRO A 147 17.36 -22.95 0.84
CA PRO A 147 17.86 -21.58 1.01
C PRO A 147 16.77 -20.51 0.85
N ASP A 148 15.78 -20.75 0.00
CA ASP A 148 14.63 -19.83 -0.16
C ASP A 148 13.75 -19.78 1.08
N ASP A 149 13.56 -20.91 1.79
CA ASP A 149 12.86 -20.93 3.07
C ASP A 149 13.62 -20.12 4.13
N GLU A 150 14.95 -20.18 4.15
CA GLU A 150 15.78 -19.39 5.06
C GLU A 150 15.59 -17.88 4.84
N LEU A 151 15.61 -17.43 3.59
CA LEU A 151 15.35 -16.03 3.23
C LEU A 151 13.93 -15.60 3.64
N MET A 152 12.95 -16.43 3.34
CA MET A 152 11.55 -16.17 3.67
C MET A 152 11.33 -16.09 5.18
N LEU A 153 11.91 -16.98 5.96
CA LEU A 153 11.81 -16.99 7.42
C LEU A 153 12.53 -15.81 8.06
N LYS A 154 13.71 -15.45 7.55
CA LYS A 154 14.53 -14.37 8.08
C LYS A 154 13.92 -12.99 7.83
N TYR A 155 13.46 -12.74 6.61
CA TYR A 155 13.04 -11.40 6.19
C TYR A 155 11.52 -11.23 6.09
N LEU A 156 10.75 -12.31 6.14
CA LEU A 156 9.30 -12.33 5.90
C LEU A 156 8.94 -11.71 4.55
N LEU A 157 9.69 -12.06 3.51
CA LEU A 157 9.58 -11.56 2.14
C LEU A 157 9.70 -12.71 1.14
N PRO A 158 9.12 -12.61 -0.06
CA PRO A 158 9.34 -13.58 -1.12
C PRO A 158 10.85 -13.67 -1.48
N PRO A 159 11.42 -14.85 -1.66
CA PRO A 159 12.85 -15.02 -1.95
C PRO A 159 13.33 -14.28 -3.21
N TRP A 160 12.51 -14.27 -4.28
CA TRP A 160 12.81 -13.54 -5.51
C TRP A 160 13.01 -12.04 -5.24
N TYR A 161 12.15 -11.45 -4.40
CA TYR A 161 12.24 -10.03 -4.04
C TYR A 161 13.49 -9.72 -3.23
N VAL A 162 13.82 -10.60 -2.25
CA VAL A 162 15.04 -10.46 -1.47
C VAL A 162 16.27 -10.44 -2.39
N LYS A 163 16.37 -11.39 -3.33
CA LYS A 163 17.47 -11.48 -4.29
C LYS A 163 17.58 -10.21 -5.14
N ARG A 164 16.45 -9.74 -5.71
CA ARG A 164 16.40 -8.50 -6.52
C ARG A 164 16.86 -7.26 -5.76
N VAL A 165 16.45 -7.11 -4.52
CA VAL A 165 16.85 -5.95 -3.69
C VAL A 165 18.32 -6.04 -3.33
N VAL A 166 18.84 -7.23 -3.03
CA VAL A 166 20.27 -7.44 -2.75
C VAL A 166 21.13 -7.12 -3.98
N ASP A 167 20.68 -7.45 -5.17
CA ASP A 167 21.38 -7.11 -6.42
C ASP A 167 21.51 -5.59 -6.63
N VAL A 168 20.52 -4.81 -6.13
CA VAL A 168 20.50 -3.34 -6.26
C VAL A 168 21.32 -2.65 -5.18
N LEU A 169 21.19 -3.09 -3.93
CA LEU A 169 21.71 -2.38 -2.74
C LEU A 169 22.94 -3.05 -2.12
N GLY A 170 23.22 -4.31 -2.47
CA GLY A 170 24.10 -5.16 -1.69
C GLY A 170 23.46 -5.66 -0.39
N MET A 171 24.01 -6.73 0.20
CA MET A 171 23.38 -7.44 1.32
C MET A 171 23.20 -6.54 2.55
N SER A 172 24.22 -5.77 2.93
CA SER A 172 24.21 -4.98 4.16
C SER A 172 23.09 -3.93 4.17
N GLU A 173 22.94 -3.21 3.06
CA GLU A 173 21.92 -2.16 2.96
C GLU A 173 20.52 -2.74 2.73
N ALA A 174 20.42 -3.83 1.98
CA ALA A 174 19.17 -4.57 1.81
C ALA A 174 18.61 -5.05 3.17
N GLU A 175 19.47 -5.52 4.09
CA GLU A 175 19.02 -5.89 5.45
C GLU A 175 18.44 -4.70 6.23
N GLU A 176 19.03 -3.52 6.14
CA GLU A 176 18.48 -2.32 6.79
C GLU A 176 17.11 -1.94 6.17
N LEU A 177 16.96 -2.07 4.85
CA LEU A 177 15.69 -1.89 4.18
C LEU A 177 14.65 -2.90 4.68
N PHE A 178 14.98 -4.19 4.73
CA PHE A 178 14.05 -5.24 5.19
C PHE A 178 13.64 -5.03 6.65
N LYS A 179 14.57 -4.62 7.52
CA LYS A 179 14.26 -4.24 8.91
C LYS A 179 13.29 -3.06 8.97
N SER A 180 13.42 -2.09 8.07
CA SER A 180 12.52 -0.93 8.02
C SER A 180 11.07 -1.30 7.71
N PHE A 181 10.84 -2.34 6.90
CA PHE A 181 9.51 -2.87 6.60
C PHE A 181 8.81 -3.52 7.79
N LEU A 182 9.53 -3.81 8.87
CA LEU A 182 8.98 -4.38 10.09
C LEU A 182 8.72 -3.33 11.19
N LYS A 183 9.17 -2.08 10.98
CA LYS A 183 8.90 -0.99 11.90
C LYS A 183 7.42 -0.59 11.85
N LYS A 184 6.89 -0.17 13.00
CA LYS A 184 5.53 0.39 13.08
C LYS A 184 5.49 1.70 12.31
N PRO A 185 4.66 1.82 11.25
CA PRO A 185 4.61 3.04 10.47
C PRO A 185 3.92 4.17 11.23
N LEU A 186 4.39 5.39 11.02
CA LEU A 186 3.69 6.59 11.45
C LEU A 186 2.44 6.81 10.59
N ILE A 187 1.44 7.45 11.17
CA ILE A 187 0.34 8.03 10.41
C ILE A 187 0.86 9.30 9.76
N SER A 188 0.58 9.47 8.48
CA SER A 188 0.93 10.64 7.70
C SER A 188 -0.35 11.28 7.16
N VAL A 189 -0.53 12.55 7.43
CA VAL A 189 -1.65 13.36 6.92
C VAL A 189 -1.10 14.64 6.30
N ARG A 190 -1.73 15.09 5.22
CA ARG A 190 -1.45 16.40 4.64
C ARG A 190 -2.55 17.38 5.02
N VAL A 191 -2.17 18.58 5.40
CA VAL A 191 -3.08 19.68 5.65
C VAL A 191 -3.59 20.23 4.32
N ASN A 192 -4.89 20.34 4.18
CA ASN A 192 -5.54 21.00 3.05
C ASN A 192 -5.47 22.52 3.26
N ILE A 193 -4.61 23.17 2.50
CA ILE A 193 -4.36 24.62 2.63
C ILE A 193 -5.53 25.51 2.16
N LEU A 194 -6.53 24.95 1.48
CA LEU A 194 -7.77 25.66 1.17
C LEU A 194 -8.70 25.79 2.38
N LYS A 195 -8.49 24.98 3.45
CA LYS A 195 -9.42 24.87 4.59
C LYS A 195 -8.81 25.06 5.95
N ALA A 196 -7.50 24.90 6.10
CA ALA A 196 -6.82 24.98 7.40
C ALA A 196 -5.37 25.38 7.27
N THR A 197 -4.80 25.90 8.34
CA THR A 197 -3.36 26.11 8.50
C THR A 197 -2.71 24.90 9.17
N VAL A 198 -1.40 24.75 9.00
CA VAL A 198 -0.62 23.72 9.67
C VAL A 198 -0.70 23.85 11.18
N ASP A 199 -0.59 25.08 11.70
CA ASP A 199 -0.63 25.36 13.14
C ASP A 199 -1.98 25.01 13.77
N GLU A 200 -3.09 25.28 13.08
CA GLU A 200 -4.43 24.85 13.51
C GLU A 200 -4.52 23.32 13.66
N VAL A 201 -4.05 22.58 12.66
CA VAL A 201 -4.10 21.12 12.66
C VAL A 201 -3.15 20.54 13.72
N VAL A 202 -1.95 21.08 13.86
CA VAL A 202 -0.99 20.68 14.91
C VAL A 202 -1.57 20.90 16.30
N SER A 203 -2.18 22.07 16.56
CA SER A 203 -2.80 22.42 17.84
C SER A 203 -3.95 21.47 18.17
N ARG A 204 -4.80 21.16 17.18
CA ARG A 204 -5.91 20.20 17.36
C ARG A 204 -5.41 18.78 17.63
N LEU A 205 -4.44 18.27 16.88
CA LEU A 205 -3.86 16.95 17.14
C LEU A 205 -3.22 16.84 18.53
N ARG A 206 -2.55 17.91 19.01
CA ARG A 206 -2.01 17.97 20.38
C ARG A 206 -3.12 17.91 21.42
N SER A 207 -4.22 18.63 21.23
CA SER A 207 -5.37 18.58 22.16
C SER A 207 -6.04 17.19 22.19
N GLU A 208 -5.89 16.38 21.11
CA GLU A 208 -6.32 14.99 21.02
C GLU A 208 -5.27 14.01 21.58
N GLY A 209 -4.22 14.50 22.27
CA GLY A 209 -3.17 13.69 22.89
C GLY A 209 -2.17 13.08 21.90
N LYS A 210 -2.04 13.64 20.70
CA LYS A 210 -1.01 13.24 19.73
C LYS A 210 0.25 14.07 19.89
N VAL A 211 1.36 13.51 19.39
CA VAL A 211 2.65 14.24 19.26
C VAL A 211 2.89 14.40 17.76
N PRO A 212 2.36 15.48 17.13
CA PRO A 212 2.52 15.70 15.71
C PRO A 212 3.90 16.27 15.40
N GLU A 213 4.53 15.74 14.36
CA GLU A 213 5.78 16.23 13.78
C GLU A 213 5.49 16.75 12.37
N VAL A 214 5.80 18.03 12.14
CA VAL A 214 5.69 18.64 10.80
C VAL A 214 6.88 18.18 9.96
N SER A 215 6.61 17.75 8.74
CA SER A 215 7.65 17.31 7.81
C SER A 215 8.58 18.49 7.43
N LYS A 216 9.88 18.20 7.40
CA LYS A 216 10.89 19.13 6.88
C LYS A 216 10.94 19.17 5.36
N VAL A 217 10.40 18.14 4.71
CA VAL A 217 10.40 17.99 3.24
C VAL A 217 9.15 18.61 2.62
N VAL A 218 7.99 18.34 3.21
CA VAL A 218 6.70 18.89 2.78
C VAL A 218 6.02 19.52 3.99
N PRO A 219 6.16 20.82 4.22
CA PRO A 219 5.68 21.48 5.44
C PRO A 219 4.17 21.37 5.72
N THR A 220 3.38 20.99 4.74
CA THR A 220 1.96 20.69 4.90
C THR A 220 1.69 19.25 5.37
N VAL A 221 2.72 18.39 5.43
CA VAL A 221 2.58 17.00 5.92
C VAL A 221 2.93 16.94 7.40
N ILE A 222 2.07 16.26 8.16
CA ILE A 222 2.22 16.01 9.60
C ILE A 222 2.26 14.51 9.83
N LYS A 223 3.23 14.03 10.60
CA LYS A 223 3.41 12.64 10.99
C LYS A 223 3.18 12.48 12.49
N PHE A 224 2.54 11.38 12.91
CA PHE A 224 2.33 11.08 14.33
C PHE A 224 2.07 9.59 14.56
N GLU A 225 2.20 9.14 15.81
CA GLU A 225 1.91 7.75 16.15
C GLU A 225 0.42 7.44 16.21
N GLY A 226 0.04 6.27 15.67
CA GLY A 226 -1.30 5.72 15.80
C GLY A 226 -1.52 4.99 17.14
N PRO A 227 -2.78 4.58 17.41
CA PRO A 227 -3.92 4.62 16.50
C PRO A 227 -4.61 6.00 16.40
N TYR A 228 -5.30 6.24 15.28
CA TYR A 228 -6.12 7.44 15.06
C TYR A 228 -7.42 7.05 14.34
N ASN A 229 -8.55 7.53 14.83
CA ASN A 229 -9.86 7.22 14.26
C ASN A 229 -10.31 8.35 13.33
N PHE A 230 -10.01 8.22 12.06
CA PHE A 230 -10.36 9.21 11.04
C PHE A 230 -11.87 9.47 10.91
N ASP A 231 -12.73 8.45 11.10
CA ASP A 231 -14.19 8.62 10.98
C ASP A 231 -14.79 9.52 12.08
N LYS A 232 -14.12 9.54 13.26
CA LYS A 232 -14.50 10.41 14.37
C LYS A 232 -13.81 11.76 14.35
N SER A 233 -12.76 11.91 13.53
CA SER A 233 -11.98 13.14 13.42
C SER A 233 -12.76 14.23 12.68
N GLU A 234 -12.96 15.36 13.31
CA GLU A 234 -13.52 16.56 12.67
C GLU A 234 -12.60 17.07 11.57
N LEU A 235 -11.28 17.13 11.83
CA LEU A 235 -10.29 17.52 10.83
C LEU A 235 -10.45 16.74 9.53
N TYR A 236 -10.66 15.41 9.64
CA TYR A 236 -10.83 14.55 8.48
C TYR A 236 -12.19 14.74 7.81
N ARG A 237 -13.28 14.76 8.58
CA ARG A 237 -14.66 14.91 8.05
C ARG A 237 -14.87 16.22 7.34
N GLU A 238 -14.31 17.31 7.87
CA GLU A 238 -14.38 18.65 7.28
C GLU A 238 -13.41 18.84 6.09
N GLY A 239 -12.56 17.85 5.82
CA GLY A 239 -11.60 17.91 4.72
C GLY A 239 -10.42 18.85 4.98
N LYS A 240 -10.12 19.16 6.24
CA LYS A 240 -8.96 19.94 6.66
C LYS A 240 -7.67 19.14 6.57
N ILE A 241 -7.77 17.80 6.65
CA ILE A 241 -6.66 16.88 6.45
C ILE A 241 -7.02 15.79 5.44
N VAL A 242 -6.00 15.36 4.70
CA VAL A 242 -6.01 14.23 3.77
C VAL A 242 -4.98 13.19 4.21
N ILE A 243 -5.37 11.91 4.21
CA ILE A 243 -4.42 10.83 4.46
C ILE A 243 -3.52 10.72 3.24
N GLN A 244 -2.26 11.12 3.39
CA GLN A 244 -1.28 11.08 2.31
C GLN A 244 0.13 10.95 2.88
N GLU A 245 0.97 10.15 2.20
CA GLU A 245 2.36 10.00 2.54
C GLU A 245 3.19 11.20 2.03
N GLU A 246 4.21 11.56 2.77
CA GLU A 246 5.10 12.65 2.44
C GLU A 246 5.67 12.56 1.02
N PRO A 247 6.20 11.39 0.55
CA PRO A 247 6.66 11.29 -0.83
C PRO A 247 5.54 11.45 -1.85
N ALA A 248 4.35 10.95 -1.58
CA ALA A 248 3.21 11.13 -2.47
C ALA A 248 2.75 12.59 -2.55
N ALA A 249 2.85 13.35 -1.45
CA ALA A 249 2.57 14.78 -1.44
C ALA A 249 3.64 15.57 -2.21
N LEU A 250 4.91 15.20 -2.08
CA LEU A 250 6.02 15.84 -2.80
C LEU A 250 5.84 15.72 -4.32
N ALA A 251 5.23 14.64 -4.83
CA ALA A 251 4.99 14.47 -6.27
C ALA A 251 4.22 15.65 -6.87
N SER A 252 3.14 16.11 -6.23
CA SER A 252 2.38 17.27 -6.71
C SER A 252 3.20 18.57 -6.68
N ILE A 253 4.06 18.72 -5.68
CA ILE A 253 4.97 19.88 -5.57
C ILE A 253 6.03 19.86 -6.67
N ILE A 254 6.62 18.69 -6.98
CA ILE A 254 7.61 18.55 -8.07
C ILE A 254 6.97 18.87 -9.42
N LEU A 255 5.75 18.39 -9.69
CA LEU A 255 5.03 18.71 -10.92
C LEU A 255 4.71 20.22 -11.01
N ASN A 256 4.51 20.86 -9.85
CA ASN A 256 4.31 22.31 -9.70
C ASN A 256 3.21 22.88 -10.62
N PRO A 257 1.97 22.36 -10.54
CA PRO A 257 0.87 22.93 -11.29
C PRO A 257 0.53 24.33 -10.75
N ARG A 258 0.17 25.24 -11.63
CA ARG A 258 -0.14 26.64 -11.30
C ARG A 258 -1.59 26.97 -11.56
N PRO A 259 -2.16 27.98 -10.89
CA PRO A 259 -3.47 28.51 -11.24
C PRO A 259 -3.59 28.76 -12.76
N GLY A 260 -4.65 28.25 -13.37
CA GLY A 260 -4.91 28.37 -14.81
C GLY A 260 -4.37 27.22 -15.68
N ASP A 261 -3.51 26.33 -15.15
CA ASP A 261 -2.98 25.21 -15.93
C ASP A 261 -4.08 24.21 -16.32
N VAL A 262 -3.85 23.53 -17.43
CA VAL A 262 -4.54 22.29 -17.82
C VAL A 262 -3.66 21.12 -17.39
N VAL A 263 -4.13 20.33 -16.44
CA VAL A 263 -3.42 19.17 -15.89
C VAL A 263 -4.13 17.88 -16.27
N VAL A 264 -3.37 16.83 -16.58
CA VAL A 264 -3.92 15.48 -16.80
C VAL A 264 -3.28 14.51 -15.81
N ASP A 265 -4.10 13.74 -15.10
CA ASP A 265 -3.69 12.65 -14.21
C ASP A 265 -4.17 11.32 -14.81
N LEU A 266 -3.24 10.47 -15.25
CA LEU A 266 -3.54 9.27 -16.05
C LEU A 266 -3.92 8.03 -15.25
N ALA A 267 -3.75 8.05 -13.91
CA ALA A 267 -4.14 6.96 -13.01
C ALA A 267 -4.53 7.55 -11.63
N ALA A 268 -5.54 8.42 -11.65
CA ALA A 268 -5.79 9.40 -10.60
C ALA A 268 -6.30 8.86 -9.26
N ALA A 269 -7.08 7.77 -9.29
CA ALA A 269 -7.75 7.31 -8.09
C ALA A 269 -6.82 6.59 -7.08
N PRO A 270 -7.00 6.83 -5.78
CA PRO A 270 -8.17 7.40 -5.09
C PRO A 270 -8.15 8.93 -4.93
N GLY A 271 -7.22 9.67 -5.56
CA GLY A 271 -7.33 11.11 -5.73
C GLY A 271 -6.40 11.98 -4.87
N GLY A 272 -5.53 11.41 -4.03
CA GLY A 272 -4.71 12.21 -3.11
C GLY A 272 -3.74 13.18 -3.80
N LYS A 273 -3.13 12.78 -4.93
CA LYS A 273 -2.26 13.66 -5.74
C LYS A 273 -3.09 14.65 -6.55
N THR A 274 -4.18 14.18 -7.18
CA THR A 274 -5.14 15.00 -7.93
C THR A 274 -5.69 16.14 -7.06
N GLU A 275 -6.10 15.81 -5.84
CA GLU A 275 -6.60 16.75 -4.86
C GLU A 275 -5.55 17.78 -4.47
N HIS A 276 -4.32 17.34 -4.17
CA HIS A 276 -3.22 18.23 -3.85
C HIS A 276 -2.87 19.18 -5.01
N MET A 277 -2.94 18.69 -6.26
CA MET A 277 -2.77 19.56 -7.43
C MET A 277 -3.86 20.63 -7.48
N GLY A 278 -5.12 20.28 -7.18
CA GLY A 278 -6.23 21.25 -7.10
C GLY A 278 -6.02 22.33 -6.03
N GLU A 279 -5.46 21.97 -4.88
CA GLU A 279 -5.07 22.94 -3.85
C GLU A 279 -3.96 23.90 -4.34
N LEU A 280 -2.89 23.35 -4.94
CA LEU A 280 -1.79 24.15 -5.49
C LEU A 280 -2.24 25.09 -6.59
N MET A 281 -3.21 24.67 -7.39
CA MET A 281 -3.86 25.49 -8.42
C MET A 281 -4.91 26.46 -7.87
N ARG A 282 -5.20 26.46 -6.56
CA ARG A 282 -6.20 27.33 -5.91
C ARG A 282 -7.59 27.26 -6.55
N ASN A 283 -7.98 26.08 -7.05
CA ASN A 283 -9.22 25.88 -7.82
C ASN A 283 -9.33 26.72 -9.11
N GLU A 284 -8.21 27.11 -9.71
CA GLU A 284 -8.16 27.81 -11.00
C GLU A 284 -7.53 26.91 -12.06
N GLY A 285 -8.18 26.77 -13.24
CA GLY A 285 -7.76 25.88 -14.31
C GLY A 285 -8.62 24.62 -14.40
N VAL A 286 -8.03 23.50 -14.86
CA VAL A 286 -8.74 22.22 -14.99
C VAL A 286 -7.79 21.04 -14.78
N ILE A 287 -8.27 20.02 -14.05
CA ILE A 287 -7.57 18.73 -13.90
C ILE A 287 -8.45 17.64 -14.52
N HIS A 288 -7.93 16.98 -15.57
CA HIS A 288 -8.57 15.81 -16.18
C HIS A 288 -8.03 14.54 -15.53
N ALA A 289 -8.85 13.85 -14.75
CA ALA A 289 -8.51 12.68 -13.93
C ALA A 289 -9.06 11.39 -14.55
N PHE A 290 -8.18 10.48 -14.94
CA PHE A 290 -8.52 9.18 -15.53
C PHE A 290 -8.25 8.05 -14.54
N ASP A 291 -9.14 7.08 -14.45
CA ASP A 291 -8.93 5.78 -13.78
C ASP A 291 -9.90 4.74 -14.36
N ILE A 292 -9.47 3.50 -14.48
CA ILE A 292 -10.31 2.41 -15.01
C ILE A 292 -11.33 1.89 -13.98
N ASP A 293 -11.05 2.08 -12.70
CA ASP A 293 -11.86 1.55 -11.61
C ASP A 293 -12.94 2.55 -11.16
N LYS A 294 -14.18 2.26 -11.51
CA LYS A 294 -15.34 3.07 -11.13
C LYS A 294 -15.49 3.27 -9.62
N THR A 295 -15.14 2.24 -8.83
CA THR A 295 -15.27 2.31 -7.36
C THR A 295 -14.20 3.22 -6.77
N ARG A 296 -12.98 3.14 -7.29
CA ARG A 296 -11.90 4.05 -6.89
C ARG A 296 -12.19 5.49 -7.33
N MET A 297 -12.75 5.67 -8.54
CA MET A 297 -13.13 7.01 -9.03
C MET A 297 -14.20 7.67 -8.15
N LYS A 298 -15.19 6.92 -7.68
CA LYS A 298 -16.17 7.47 -6.69
C LYS A 298 -15.50 7.96 -5.41
N ARG A 299 -14.45 7.28 -4.94
CA ARG A 299 -13.69 7.74 -3.76
C ARG A 299 -12.93 9.03 -4.04
N LEU A 300 -12.41 9.19 -5.25
CA LEU A 300 -11.81 10.46 -5.70
C LEU A 300 -12.84 11.57 -5.69
N GLU A 301 -14.03 11.36 -6.26
CA GLU A 301 -15.13 12.37 -6.28
C GLU A 301 -15.58 12.75 -4.87
N GLU A 302 -15.70 11.77 -3.97
CA GLU A 302 -15.98 12.01 -2.55
C GLU A 302 -14.88 12.83 -1.87
N LEU A 303 -13.61 12.54 -2.20
CA LEU A 303 -12.47 13.30 -1.69
C LEU A 303 -12.53 14.75 -2.17
N MET A 304 -12.73 15.00 -3.47
CA MET A 304 -12.85 16.37 -4.02
C MET A 304 -13.96 17.15 -3.32
N ARG A 305 -15.13 16.55 -3.19
CA ARG A 305 -16.27 17.19 -2.50
C ARG A 305 -15.95 17.50 -1.04
N ARG A 306 -15.29 16.57 -0.31
CA ARG A 306 -14.94 16.75 1.10
C ARG A 306 -13.88 17.84 1.30
N THR A 307 -12.90 17.92 0.43
CA THR A 307 -11.79 18.88 0.52
C THR A 307 -12.09 20.23 -0.11
N GLY A 308 -13.11 20.32 -0.96
CA GLY A 308 -13.52 21.57 -1.62
C GLY A 308 -12.73 21.84 -2.91
N VAL A 309 -12.12 20.83 -3.51
CA VAL A 309 -11.52 20.96 -4.84
C VAL A 309 -12.59 20.82 -5.91
N THR A 310 -12.71 21.81 -6.80
CA THR A 310 -13.84 21.94 -7.74
C THR A 310 -13.44 21.84 -9.21
N ILE A 311 -12.17 21.88 -9.55
CA ILE A 311 -11.65 21.96 -10.93
C ILE A 311 -11.35 20.59 -11.57
N VAL A 312 -11.75 19.48 -10.94
CA VAL A 312 -11.46 18.11 -11.41
C VAL A 312 -12.61 17.60 -12.28
N LYS A 313 -12.28 17.12 -13.47
CA LYS A 313 -13.15 16.37 -14.37
C LYS A 313 -12.74 14.91 -14.38
N THR A 314 -13.64 14.01 -14.02
CA THR A 314 -13.37 12.58 -13.86
C THR A 314 -13.77 11.78 -15.09
N TYR A 315 -12.95 10.78 -15.46
CA TYR A 315 -13.18 9.88 -16.58
C TYR A 315 -12.93 8.44 -16.14
N VAL A 316 -13.99 7.62 -16.06
CA VAL A 316 -13.86 6.18 -15.79
C VAL A 316 -13.43 5.50 -17.09
N ARG A 317 -12.15 5.62 -17.43
CA ARG A 317 -11.52 5.13 -18.66
C ARG A 317 -10.05 4.82 -18.42
N ASP A 318 -9.50 3.99 -19.28
CA ASP A 318 -8.05 3.77 -19.32
C ASP A 318 -7.33 5.07 -19.69
N GLY A 319 -6.32 5.44 -18.88
CA GLY A 319 -5.54 6.67 -19.12
C GLY A 319 -4.87 6.70 -20.50
N ARG A 320 -4.60 5.53 -21.10
CA ARG A 320 -4.06 5.42 -22.46
C ARG A 320 -5.02 5.93 -23.55
N GLU A 321 -6.29 6.03 -23.24
CA GLU A 321 -7.31 6.58 -24.14
C GLU A 321 -7.47 8.10 -24.02
N ALA A 322 -6.77 8.75 -23.08
CA ALA A 322 -6.91 10.20 -22.85
C ALA A 322 -6.72 11.07 -24.10
N PRO A 323 -5.77 10.78 -25.04
CA PRO A 323 -5.66 11.57 -26.28
C PRO A 323 -6.89 11.49 -27.19
N LYS A 324 -7.64 10.38 -27.15
CA LYS A 324 -8.89 10.24 -27.92
C LYS A 324 -10.03 11.10 -27.35
N VAL A 325 -9.95 11.40 -26.05
CA VAL A 325 -10.98 12.18 -25.32
C VAL A 325 -10.66 13.67 -25.34
N LEU A 326 -9.39 14.02 -25.14
CA LEU A 326 -8.96 15.40 -24.92
C LEU A 326 -8.28 16.02 -26.15
N GLY A 327 -7.76 15.21 -27.06
CA GLY A 327 -6.84 15.62 -28.09
C GLY A 327 -5.37 15.47 -27.66
N GLU A 328 -4.46 15.79 -28.55
CA GLU A 328 -3.00 15.82 -28.30
C GLU A 328 -2.54 17.24 -27.97
N GLU A 329 -1.41 17.37 -27.25
CA GLU A 329 -0.77 18.67 -26.92
C GLU A 329 -1.71 19.66 -26.18
N VAL A 330 -2.57 19.14 -25.29
CA VAL A 330 -3.58 19.94 -24.56
C VAL A 330 -3.16 20.31 -23.15
N ALA A 331 -2.26 19.56 -22.54
CA ALA A 331 -1.90 19.68 -21.13
C ALA A 331 -0.63 20.49 -20.90
N ASP A 332 -0.63 21.37 -19.92
CA ASP A 332 0.57 22.06 -19.45
C ASP A 332 1.40 21.12 -18.58
N LYS A 333 0.72 20.26 -17.82
CA LYS A 333 1.31 19.28 -16.90
C LYS A 333 0.61 17.92 -17.02
N VAL A 334 1.38 16.83 -16.97
CA VAL A 334 0.83 15.47 -16.91
C VAL A 334 1.45 14.72 -15.73
N LEU A 335 0.60 14.13 -14.89
CA LEU A 335 1.00 13.20 -13.86
C LEU A 335 0.83 11.77 -14.37
N VAL A 336 1.86 10.95 -14.22
CA VAL A 336 1.85 9.51 -14.45
C VAL A 336 2.25 8.83 -13.15
N ASP A 337 1.25 8.47 -12.33
CA ASP A 337 1.39 7.70 -11.08
C ASP A 337 0.71 6.33 -11.29
N PRO A 338 1.32 5.46 -12.09
CA PRO A 338 0.68 4.26 -12.60
C PRO A 338 0.58 3.15 -11.53
N PRO A 339 -0.25 2.14 -11.76
CA PRO A 339 -0.15 0.91 -10.98
C PRO A 339 1.27 0.37 -11.00
N CYS A 340 1.74 -0.12 -9.85
CA CYS A 340 3.09 -0.65 -9.65
C CYS A 340 3.09 -1.75 -8.59
N THR A 341 4.20 -2.44 -8.39
CA THR A 341 4.38 -3.47 -7.36
C THR A 341 4.14 -2.92 -5.94
N SER A 342 4.33 -1.61 -5.73
CA SER A 342 4.06 -0.88 -4.48
C SER A 342 4.87 -1.38 -3.27
N ASP A 343 5.96 -2.09 -3.48
CA ASP A 343 6.82 -2.67 -2.44
C ASP A 343 7.45 -1.62 -1.50
N GLY A 344 7.57 -0.37 -1.95
CA GLY A 344 7.96 0.74 -1.07
C GLY A 344 6.99 1.00 0.09
N THR A 345 5.79 0.40 0.07
CA THR A 345 4.74 0.59 1.10
C THR A 345 4.60 -0.59 2.07
N LEU A 346 5.52 -1.56 2.04
CA LEU A 346 5.43 -2.82 2.79
C LEU A 346 5.29 -2.67 4.31
N ALA A 347 5.83 -1.60 4.90
CA ALA A 347 5.63 -1.30 6.32
C ALA A 347 4.15 -1.01 6.67
N LYS A 348 3.40 -0.39 5.74
CA LYS A 348 1.98 -0.02 5.91
C LYS A 348 1.03 -1.11 5.41
N ASN A 349 1.45 -1.88 4.42
CA ASN A 349 0.67 -2.92 3.76
C ASN A 349 1.39 -4.28 3.88
N PRO A 350 1.42 -4.89 5.08
CA PRO A 350 2.26 -6.07 5.33
C PRO A 350 1.88 -7.30 4.51
N ASP A 351 0.61 -7.43 4.11
CA ASP A 351 0.12 -8.52 3.26
C ASP A 351 0.56 -8.39 1.79
N LEU A 352 0.89 -7.18 1.35
CA LEU A 352 1.30 -6.91 -0.03
C LEU A 352 2.52 -7.76 -0.43
N ARG A 353 3.48 -7.99 0.50
CA ARG A 353 4.67 -8.81 0.30
C ARG A 353 4.38 -10.21 -0.26
N TRP A 354 3.23 -10.79 0.07
CA TRP A 354 2.80 -12.12 -0.34
C TRP A 354 1.86 -12.12 -1.53
N ARG A 355 1.61 -10.93 -2.10
CA ARG A 355 0.81 -10.69 -3.31
C ARG A 355 1.60 -10.04 -4.42
N MET A 356 2.91 -9.89 -4.23
CA MET A 356 3.85 -9.50 -5.27
C MET A 356 4.32 -10.79 -5.98
N TYR A 357 4.17 -10.83 -7.27
CA TYR A 357 4.62 -11.95 -8.09
C TYR A 357 5.65 -11.45 -9.10
N GLU A 358 6.76 -12.19 -9.24
CA GLU A 358 7.86 -11.77 -10.10
C GLU A 358 7.43 -11.60 -11.57
N GLU A 359 6.54 -12.48 -12.03
CA GLU A 359 5.96 -12.47 -13.38
C GLU A 359 5.03 -11.28 -13.67
N GLU A 360 4.58 -10.55 -12.65
CA GLU A 360 3.77 -9.35 -12.83
C GLU A 360 4.64 -8.08 -13.05
N VAL A 361 5.90 -8.08 -12.59
CA VAL A 361 6.79 -6.91 -12.70
C VAL A 361 6.97 -6.46 -14.15
N PRO A 362 7.28 -7.33 -15.13
CA PRO A 362 7.41 -6.88 -16.52
C PRO A 362 6.09 -6.41 -17.13
N LYS A 363 4.94 -6.92 -16.68
CA LYS A 363 3.63 -6.46 -17.15
C LYS A 363 3.34 -5.05 -16.65
N GLN A 364 3.65 -4.77 -15.39
CA GLN A 364 3.53 -3.43 -14.81
C GLN A 364 4.46 -2.44 -15.55
N ALA A 365 5.73 -2.80 -15.73
CA ALA A 365 6.68 -1.98 -16.45
C ALA A 365 6.23 -1.65 -17.88
N GLN A 366 5.60 -2.60 -18.58
CA GLN A 366 5.06 -2.36 -19.92
C GLN A 366 3.86 -1.40 -19.88
N LEU A 367 2.93 -1.55 -18.96
CA LEU A 367 1.81 -0.62 -18.76
C LEU A 367 2.30 0.80 -18.43
N GLN A 368 3.29 0.91 -17.57
CA GLN A 368 3.91 2.17 -17.17
C GLN A 368 4.57 2.89 -18.37
N TYR A 369 5.29 2.14 -19.19
CA TYR A 369 5.85 2.64 -20.43
C TYR A 369 4.76 3.18 -21.39
N GLU A 370 3.64 2.46 -21.54
CA GLU A 370 2.54 2.88 -22.40
C GLU A 370 1.84 4.16 -21.90
N LEU A 371 1.62 4.26 -20.58
CA LEU A 371 1.05 5.47 -19.97
C LEU A 371 1.99 6.66 -20.11
N LEU A 372 3.29 6.45 -19.94
CA LEU A 372 4.29 7.51 -20.13
C LEU A 372 4.35 7.98 -21.58
N LYS A 373 4.26 7.03 -22.53
CA LYS A 373 4.15 7.36 -23.96
C LYS A 373 2.88 8.17 -24.29
N THR A 374 1.78 7.86 -23.61
CA THR A 374 0.53 8.62 -23.72
C THR A 374 0.68 10.04 -23.17
N ALA A 375 1.37 10.19 -22.04
CA ALA A 375 1.65 11.50 -21.46
C ALA A 375 2.44 12.41 -22.44
N ILE A 376 3.38 11.86 -23.19
CA ILE A 376 4.15 12.61 -24.21
C ILE A 376 3.26 13.16 -25.33
N LYS A 377 2.20 12.43 -25.69
CA LYS A 377 1.22 12.92 -26.67
C LYS A 377 0.36 14.06 -26.12
N LEU A 378 -0.05 13.96 -24.86
CA LEU A 378 -0.96 14.91 -24.22
C LEU A 378 -0.31 16.23 -23.84
N VAL A 379 0.96 16.19 -23.44
CA VAL A 379 1.65 17.38 -22.97
C VAL A 379 2.00 18.30 -24.13
N LYS A 380 1.81 19.61 -23.93
CA LYS A 380 2.21 20.68 -24.87
C LYS A 380 3.73 20.73 -25.03
N PRO A 381 4.27 21.20 -26.16
CA PRO A 381 5.69 21.57 -26.25
C PRO A 381 6.06 22.53 -25.11
N GLY A 382 7.19 22.30 -24.45
CA GLY A 382 7.62 23.05 -23.25
C GLY A 382 6.96 22.59 -21.94
N GLY A 383 5.86 21.85 -21.98
CA GLY A 383 5.16 21.33 -20.79
C GLY A 383 5.90 20.18 -20.11
N TYR A 384 5.41 19.77 -18.92
CA TYR A 384 6.12 18.83 -18.07
C TYR A 384 5.31 17.57 -17.79
N ILE A 385 6.03 16.45 -17.65
CA ILE A 385 5.48 15.15 -17.25
C ILE A 385 6.22 14.73 -16.00
N LEU A 386 5.49 14.43 -14.92
CA LEU A 386 6.05 13.74 -13.75
C LEU A 386 5.67 12.27 -13.83
N TYR A 387 6.67 11.41 -13.88
CA TYR A 387 6.53 9.98 -13.65
C TYR A 387 6.92 9.64 -12.23
N THR A 388 6.09 8.88 -11.52
CA THR A 388 6.33 8.52 -10.13
C THR A 388 5.72 7.16 -9.81
N THR A 389 6.35 6.41 -8.91
CA THR A 389 5.87 5.12 -8.42
C THR A 389 6.14 4.97 -6.93
N CYS A 390 5.43 4.07 -6.27
CA CYS A 390 5.75 3.64 -4.91
C CYS A 390 6.43 2.26 -4.86
N THR A 391 7.14 1.88 -5.93
CA THR A 391 7.98 0.69 -5.98
C THR A 391 9.47 1.03 -5.88
N LEU A 392 10.26 0.10 -5.36
CA LEU A 392 11.71 0.20 -5.27
C LEU A 392 12.42 -0.57 -6.40
N LEU A 393 11.68 -1.34 -7.20
CA LEU A 393 12.23 -2.15 -8.28
C LEU A 393 12.69 -1.28 -9.45
N PRO A 394 13.95 -1.40 -9.91
CA PRO A 394 14.44 -0.65 -11.07
C PRO A 394 13.68 -0.94 -12.36
N ASP A 395 13.14 -2.15 -12.50
CA ASP A 395 12.37 -2.60 -13.65
C ASP A 395 11.18 -1.67 -13.96
N GLU A 396 10.52 -1.18 -12.90
CA GLU A 396 9.35 -0.30 -12.98
C GLU A 396 9.72 1.20 -12.88
N ASN A 397 10.97 1.51 -12.67
CA ASN A 397 11.50 2.85 -12.47
C ASN A 397 12.49 3.21 -13.57
N GLU A 398 13.78 3.01 -13.31
CA GLU A 398 14.85 3.43 -14.21
C GLU A 398 14.80 2.74 -15.58
N GLU A 399 14.42 1.46 -15.63
CA GLU A 399 14.37 0.75 -16.92
C GLU A 399 13.21 1.28 -17.80
N VAL A 400 12.09 1.67 -17.20
CA VAL A 400 11.01 2.37 -17.93
C VAL A 400 11.51 3.70 -18.46
N ILE A 401 12.24 4.49 -17.66
CA ILE A 401 12.79 5.77 -18.05
C ILE A 401 13.86 5.63 -19.13
N LYS A 402 14.78 4.68 -19.00
CA LYS A 402 15.76 4.37 -20.06
C LYS A 402 15.07 4.03 -21.38
N LYS A 403 14.06 3.15 -21.32
CA LYS A 403 13.29 2.73 -22.49
C LYS A 403 12.60 3.91 -23.18
N ILE A 404 11.97 4.81 -22.42
CA ILE A 404 11.27 5.97 -23.00
C ILE A 404 12.24 6.99 -23.57
N LEU A 405 13.35 7.28 -22.90
CA LEU A 405 14.38 8.18 -23.40
C LEU A 405 15.03 7.65 -24.68
N ASN A 406 15.28 6.34 -24.77
CA ASN A 406 15.84 5.71 -25.97
C ASN A 406 14.86 5.75 -27.16
N LYS A 407 13.56 5.64 -26.92
CA LYS A 407 12.54 5.58 -27.99
C LYS A 407 11.98 6.95 -28.39
N GLU A 408 11.84 7.86 -27.44
CA GLU A 408 11.15 9.14 -27.61
C GLU A 408 12.08 10.34 -27.26
N GLY A 409 13.37 10.12 -27.06
CA GLY A 409 14.33 11.13 -26.59
C GLY A 409 14.47 12.36 -27.48
N SER A 410 14.07 12.28 -28.79
CA SER A 410 13.94 13.43 -29.64
C SER A 410 12.79 14.38 -29.28
N LYS A 411 11.80 13.89 -28.51
CA LYS A 411 10.59 14.63 -28.13
C LYS A 411 10.60 15.11 -26.68
N ILE A 412 11.42 14.49 -25.84
CA ILE A 412 11.46 14.76 -24.40
C ILE A 412 12.90 14.84 -23.90
N LYS A 413 13.09 15.57 -22.81
CA LYS A 413 14.35 15.60 -22.07
C LYS A 413 14.10 15.39 -20.59
N LEU A 414 15.06 14.77 -19.92
CA LEU A 414 15.08 14.65 -18.46
C LEU A 414 15.36 16.04 -17.83
N VAL A 415 14.57 16.41 -16.87
CA VAL A 415 14.79 17.60 -16.03
C VAL A 415 15.38 17.13 -14.71
N PRO A 416 16.64 17.47 -14.40
CA PRO A 416 17.27 16.99 -13.17
C PRO A 416 16.52 17.41 -11.92
N LEU A 417 16.27 16.45 -11.03
CA LEU A 417 15.72 16.68 -9.70
C LEU A 417 16.89 16.80 -8.70
N ASN A 418 17.00 17.97 -8.08
CA ASN A 418 17.91 18.24 -6.98
C ASN A 418 17.03 18.40 -5.73
N GLY A 419 16.69 17.30 -5.10
CA GLY A 419 15.66 17.31 -4.09
C GLY A 419 16.09 16.76 -2.75
N PRO A 420 15.15 16.66 -1.81
CA PRO A 420 15.44 16.33 -0.41
C PRO A 420 15.76 14.84 -0.18
N TYR A 421 15.67 14.00 -1.22
CA TYR A 421 15.92 12.58 -1.15
C TYR A 421 17.12 12.18 -2.01
N ASP A 422 17.46 10.91 -2.02
CA ASP A 422 18.63 10.42 -2.71
C ASP A 422 18.48 10.51 -4.23
N GLN A 423 19.59 10.67 -4.91
CA GLN A 423 19.64 10.52 -6.37
C GLN A 423 19.23 9.07 -6.74
N GLY A 424 18.44 8.94 -7.81
CA GLY A 424 18.12 7.63 -8.37
C GLY A 424 19.31 6.98 -9.11
N LEU A 425 19.10 5.76 -9.60
CA LEU A 425 20.15 5.02 -10.33
C LEU A 425 20.46 5.63 -11.72
N ILE A 426 19.60 6.54 -12.20
CA ILE A 426 19.87 7.41 -13.36
C ILE A 426 20.10 8.81 -12.82
N PRO A 427 21.20 9.50 -13.20
CA PRO A 427 21.42 10.89 -12.82
C PRO A 427 20.23 11.78 -13.20
N GLY A 428 19.79 12.63 -12.26
CA GLY A 428 18.63 13.50 -12.44
C GLY A 428 17.29 12.91 -12.06
N THR A 429 17.21 11.62 -11.71
CA THR A 429 16.04 11.02 -11.05
C THR A 429 16.21 11.05 -9.53
N MET A 430 15.13 10.81 -8.76
CA MET A 430 15.19 10.84 -7.30
C MET A 430 14.48 9.63 -6.70
N ARG A 431 15.07 9.07 -5.63
CA ARG A 431 14.56 7.91 -4.89
C ARG A 431 14.36 8.18 -3.42
N VAL A 432 13.33 7.60 -2.86
CA VAL A 432 13.06 7.55 -1.43
C VAL A 432 13.26 6.13 -0.93
N TRP A 433 14.19 5.94 0.00
CA TRP A 433 14.47 4.67 0.62
C TRP A 433 13.90 4.62 2.04
N PRO A 434 13.00 3.68 2.39
CA PRO A 434 12.35 3.63 3.71
C PRO A 434 13.32 3.63 4.89
N HIS A 435 14.45 2.92 4.79
CA HIS A 435 15.43 2.81 5.84
C HIS A 435 16.28 4.07 6.04
N ARG A 436 16.45 4.88 4.99
CA ARG A 436 17.21 6.14 5.05
C ARG A 436 16.33 7.33 5.42
N HIS A 437 15.09 7.37 4.92
CA HIS A 437 14.24 8.57 4.98
C HIS A 437 13.05 8.44 5.94
N ASN A 438 12.89 7.29 6.64
CA ASN A 438 11.81 7.04 7.59
C ASN A 438 10.40 7.37 7.04
N THR A 439 10.17 6.99 5.78
CA THR A 439 8.89 7.14 5.06
C THR A 439 8.72 5.97 4.07
N ILE A 440 7.66 6.00 3.26
CA ILE A 440 7.50 4.96 2.22
C ILE A 440 8.54 5.11 1.11
N GLY A 441 8.84 3.99 0.43
CA GLY A 441 9.67 4.02 -0.77
C GLY A 441 8.95 4.69 -1.93
N PHE A 442 9.71 5.45 -2.73
CA PHE A 442 9.15 6.21 -3.83
C PHE A 442 10.20 6.53 -4.90
N PHE A 443 9.74 6.79 -6.13
CA PHE A 443 10.60 7.20 -7.25
C PHE A 443 9.98 8.38 -7.99
N TYR A 444 10.84 9.27 -8.51
CA TYR A 444 10.42 10.42 -9.30
C TYR A 444 11.34 10.64 -10.49
N THR A 445 10.71 10.99 -11.60
CA THR A 445 11.38 11.50 -12.80
C THR A 445 10.56 12.61 -13.41
N LEU A 446 11.17 13.78 -13.59
CA LEU A 446 10.54 14.90 -14.28
C LEU A 446 11.08 14.97 -15.72
N LEU A 447 10.16 14.99 -16.67
CA LEU A 447 10.44 15.10 -18.09
C LEU A 447 9.82 16.39 -18.64
N GLN A 448 10.48 17.01 -19.61
CA GLN A 448 9.94 18.15 -20.34
C GLN A 448 9.81 17.79 -21.82
N LYS A 449 8.70 18.13 -22.45
CA LYS A 449 8.56 18.00 -23.88
C LYS A 449 9.38 19.08 -24.58
N VAL A 450 10.16 18.66 -25.57
CA VAL A 450 10.98 19.58 -26.35
C VAL A 450 10.09 20.51 -27.18
N GLU A 451 10.43 21.80 -27.21
CA GLU A 451 9.75 22.75 -28.07
C GLU A 451 10.04 22.42 -29.54
N LYS A 452 9.02 22.53 -30.36
CA LYS A 452 9.23 22.44 -31.83
C LYS A 452 10.00 23.70 -32.25
N LYS A 453 11.19 23.49 -32.84
CA LYS A 453 11.95 24.58 -33.46
C LYS A 453 11.21 25.13 -34.67
#